data_1cc6d36ead3a4e6db3269594452cb3ed
#
_entry.id   1cc6d36ead3a4e6db3269594452cb3ed
#
_cell.length_a   1.000
_cell.length_b   1.000
_cell.length_c   1.000
_cell.angle_alpha   90.00
_cell.angle_beta   90.00
_cell.angle_gamma   90.00
#
_symmetry.space_group_name_H-M   'P 1'
#
loop_
_entity.id
_entity.type
_entity.pdbx_description
1 polymer ?
#
loop_
_entity_poly.entity_id
_entity_poly.type
_entity_poly.pdbx_seq_one_letter_code
_entity_poly.pdbx_strand_id
1 'polypeptide(L)'
;MIVSPMRVLSMVLIAVICSPMTASAHQLQVAISTVRFIPRTATIEVIHRFYSHDAEHALSSMAGRRVDILRDDEQQQAFGRYLSDHFQIIDEHEKALPLSLVGVELDGDFIWVYQETPIPGELTGLTISNSALLDEIPGQVNTVNVECADDLETLQFSKKSTTARVEIDFIACSKASP
;
A
#
# COMPACT_ATOMS: atom_id res chain seq x y z
N MET A 1 -3.26 -22.31 63.99
CA MET A 1 -3.86 -21.14 63.36
C MET A 1 -4.58 -21.62 62.11
N ILE A 2 -5.90 -21.79 62.15
CA ILE A 2 -6.70 -22.36 61.04
C ILE A 2 -7.14 -21.19 60.19
N VAL A 3 -6.58 -21.08 58.98
CA VAL A 3 -6.99 -20.04 58.00
C VAL A 3 -8.37 -20.41 57.48
N SER A 4 -9.35 -19.52 57.65
CA SER A 4 -10.73 -19.72 57.26
C SER A 4 -10.82 -19.99 55.74
N PRO A 5 -11.58 -21.04 55.32
CA PRO A 5 -11.69 -21.40 53.86
C PRO A 5 -12.30 -20.27 53.01
N MET A 6 -13.06 -19.36 53.64
CA MET A 6 -13.66 -18.21 52.98
C MET A 6 -12.64 -17.17 52.52
N ARG A 7 -11.46 -17.06 53.20
CA ARG A 7 -10.39 -16.14 52.80
C ARG A 7 -9.58 -16.67 51.60
N VAL A 8 -9.45 -17.96 51.50
CA VAL A 8 -8.75 -18.61 50.39
C VAL A 8 -9.58 -18.51 49.08
N LEU A 9 -10.91 -18.65 49.20
CA LEU A 9 -11.83 -18.52 48.06
C LEU A 9 -11.84 -17.10 47.49
N SER A 10 -11.79 -16.06 48.35
CA SER A 10 -11.70 -14.66 47.90
C SER A 10 -10.38 -14.35 47.19
N MET A 11 -9.25 -14.93 47.61
CA MET A 11 -7.96 -14.72 46.94
C MET A 11 -7.90 -15.40 45.55
N VAL A 12 -8.51 -16.55 45.42
CA VAL A 12 -8.56 -17.26 44.11
C VAL A 12 -9.46 -16.51 43.11
N LEU A 13 -10.57 -15.92 43.58
CA LEU A 13 -11.49 -15.16 42.74
C LEU A 13 -10.85 -13.87 42.19
N ILE A 14 -10.00 -13.19 42.97
CA ILE A 14 -9.30 -11.97 42.53
C ILE A 14 -8.19 -12.30 41.48
N ALA A 15 -7.54 -13.47 41.59
CA ALA A 15 -6.52 -13.89 40.66
C ALA A 15 -7.04 -14.18 39.24
N VAL A 16 -8.31 -14.59 39.09
CA VAL A 16 -8.94 -14.90 37.80
C VAL A 16 -9.31 -13.63 37.01
N ILE A 17 -9.53 -12.48 37.70
CA ILE A 17 -9.95 -11.23 37.04
C ILE A 17 -8.77 -10.46 36.43
N CYS A 18 -7.52 -10.79 36.79
CA CYS A 18 -6.30 -10.19 36.25
C CYS A 18 -5.66 -10.98 35.09
N SER A 19 -6.42 -11.73 34.32
CA SER A 19 -5.89 -12.27 33.06
C SER A 19 -5.56 -11.11 32.13
N PRO A 20 -4.30 -10.92 31.70
CA PRO A 20 -3.99 -9.90 30.72
C PRO A 20 -4.78 -10.22 29.44
N MET A 21 -5.74 -9.38 29.08
CA MET A 21 -6.26 -9.36 27.72
C MET A 21 -5.07 -9.01 26.84
N THR A 22 -4.53 -9.97 26.12
CA THR A 22 -3.60 -9.71 25.03
C THR A 22 -4.40 -8.94 23.98
N ALA A 23 -4.36 -7.60 24.06
CA ALA A 23 -4.80 -6.78 22.96
C ALA A 23 -3.87 -7.12 21.79
N SER A 24 -4.38 -7.87 20.82
CA SER A 24 -3.74 -8.00 19.53
C SER A 24 -3.74 -6.60 18.93
N ALA A 25 -2.61 -5.90 19.05
CA ALA A 25 -2.41 -4.68 18.30
C ALA A 25 -2.40 -5.09 16.83
N HIS A 26 -3.51 -4.87 16.15
CA HIS A 26 -3.53 -4.96 14.70
C HIS A 26 -2.52 -3.93 14.18
N GLN A 27 -1.39 -4.41 13.73
CA GLN A 27 -0.41 -3.58 13.05
C GLN A 27 -1.11 -3.07 11.80
N LEU A 28 -1.34 -1.76 11.72
CA LEU A 28 -1.93 -1.12 10.55
C LEU A 28 -0.97 -1.38 9.38
N GLN A 29 -1.39 -2.24 8.47
CA GLN A 29 -0.64 -2.53 7.24
C GLN A 29 -0.89 -1.36 6.30
N VAL A 30 0.09 -0.45 6.23
CA VAL A 30 0.00 0.75 5.40
C VAL A 30 0.56 0.44 4.03
N ALA A 31 -0.32 0.43 3.03
CA ALA A 31 0.03 0.43 1.62
C ALA A 31 -0.72 1.59 0.96
N ILE A 32 0.00 2.66 0.71
CA ILE A 32 -0.55 3.88 0.12
C ILE A 32 0.18 4.15 -1.19
N SER A 33 -0.58 4.39 -2.24
CA SER A 33 -0.08 4.88 -3.51
C SER A 33 -0.72 6.23 -3.81
N THR A 34 0.03 7.13 -4.41
CA THR A 34 -0.47 8.41 -4.91
C THR A 34 -0.23 8.48 -6.41
N VAL A 35 -1.29 8.71 -7.16
CA VAL A 35 -1.26 8.98 -8.59
C VAL A 35 -1.43 10.48 -8.78
N ARG A 36 -0.44 11.14 -9.34
CA ARG A 36 -0.39 12.59 -9.48
C ARG A 36 -0.19 13.01 -10.92
N PHE A 37 -1.01 13.92 -11.39
CA PHE A 37 -0.84 14.54 -12.71
C PHE A 37 0.11 15.72 -12.62
N ILE A 38 1.17 15.73 -13.43
CA ILE A 38 2.17 16.79 -13.51
C ILE A 38 2.10 17.48 -14.87
N PRO A 39 1.30 18.52 -15.04
CA PRO A 39 1.10 19.21 -16.34
C PRO A 39 2.40 19.75 -16.93
N ARG A 40 3.30 20.24 -16.09
CA ARG A 40 4.57 20.85 -16.51
C ARG A 40 5.46 19.88 -17.30
N THR A 41 5.47 18.60 -16.91
CA THR A 41 6.26 17.55 -17.59
C THR A 41 5.40 16.68 -18.50
N ALA A 42 4.09 16.89 -18.51
CA ALA A 42 3.10 16.05 -19.18
C ALA A 42 3.23 14.57 -18.76
N THR A 43 3.40 14.32 -17.46
CA THR A 43 3.54 12.98 -16.87
C THR A 43 2.49 12.72 -15.80
N ILE A 44 2.17 11.44 -15.61
CA ILE A 44 1.52 10.91 -14.42
C ILE A 44 2.63 10.27 -13.59
N GLU A 45 2.81 10.76 -12.37
CA GLU A 45 3.72 10.18 -11.37
C GLU A 45 2.93 9.25 -10.47
N VAL A 46 3.51 8.11 -10.12
CA VAL A 46 2.96 7.19 -9.12
C VAL A 46 4.01 6.97 -8.04
N ILE A 47 3.61 7.29 -6.82
CA ILE A 47 4.45 7.16 -5.63
C ILE A 47 3.82 6.11 -4.73
N HIS A 48 4.52 5.01 -4.50
CA HIS A 48 4.09 3.94 -3.61
C HIS A 48 4.85 4.00 -2.30
N ARG A 49 4.15 3.75 -1.19
CA ARG A 49 4.72 3.63 0.14
C ARG A 49 4.21 2.37 0.83
N PHE A 50 5.11 1.47 1.15
CA PHE A 50 4.84 0.23 1.87
C PHE A 50 5.73 0.14 3.12
N TYR A 51 5.33 -0.64 4.11
CA TYR A 51 6.29 -1.02 5.14
C TYR A 51 7.38 -1.91 4.53
N SER A 52 8.64 -1.60 4.83
CA SER A 52 9.80 -2.38 4.37
C SER A 52 9.75 -3.83 4.85
N HIS A 53 9.25 -4.05 6.07
CA HIS A 53 9.03 -5.39 6.62
C HIS A 53 8.02 -6.21 5.78
N ASP A 54 6.94 -5.60 5.32
CA ASP A 54 5.92 -6.28 4.53
C ASP A 54 6.46 -6.63 3.13
N ALA A 55 7.22 -5.71 2.54
CA ALA A 55 7.92 -5.93 1.28
C ALA A 55 8.97 -7.06 1.39
N GLU A 56 9.75 -7.08 2.48
CA GLU A 56 10.74 -8.14 2.77
C GLU A 56 10.06 -9.50 2.94
N HIS A 57 8.95 -9.53 3.68
CA HIS A 57 8.17 -10.75 3.89
C HIS A 57 7.66 -11.33 2.57
N ALA A 58 7.05 -10.48 1.73
CA ALA A 58 6.54 -10.89 0.43
C ALA A 58 7.65 -11.41 -0.50
N LEU A 59 8.76 -10.68 -0.63
CA LEU A 59 9.90 -11.13 -1.42
C LEU A 59 10.49 -12.44 -0.90
N SER A 60 10.55 -12.60 0.44
CA SER A 60 11.04 -13.84 1.06
C SER A 60 10.12 -15.03 0.77
N SER A 61 8.80 -14.82 0.83
CA SER A 61 7.78 -15.82 0.49
C SER A 61 7.92 -16.27 -0.97
N MET A 62 7.98 -15.33 -1.90
CA MET A 62 8.12 -15.61 -3.33
C MET A 62 9.45 -16.27 -3.68
N ALA A 63 10.53 -15.86 -3.03
CA ALA A 63 11.87 -16.44 -3.29
C ALA A 63 12.10 -17.80 -2.61
N GLY A 64 11.23 -18.23 -1.68
CA GLY A 64 11.42 -19.43 -0.86
C GLY A 64 12.67 -19.38 0.02
N ARG A 65 13.20 -18.18 0.30
CA ARG A 65 14.38 -17.95 1.14
C ARG A 65 14.28 -16.57 1.80
N ARG A 66 15.01 -16.39 2.89
CA ARG A 66 15.09 -15.07 3.52
C ARG A 66 15.72 -14.04 2.59
N VAL A 67 15.09 -12.88 2.48
CA VAL A 67 15.56 -11.68 1.77
C VAL A 67 15.87 -10.62 2.83
N ASP A 68 16.88 -9.78 2.61
CA ASP A 68 17.20 -8.61 3.45
C ASP A 68 17.07 -7.35 2.59
N ILE A 69 15.88 -6.78 2.58
CA ILE A 69 15.58 -5.60 1.76
C ILE A 69 16.27 -4.33 2.29
N LEU A 70 16.64 -4.32 3.60
CA LEU A 70 17.24 -3.15 4.23
C LEU A 70 18.71 -2.95 3.85
N ARG A 71 19.39 -4.02 3.38
CA ARG A 71 20.82 -4.03 3.10
C ARG A 71 21.19 -4.43 1.69
N ASP A 72 20.20 -4.73 0.87
CA ASP A 72 20.41 -5.26 -0.48
C ASP A 72 19.60 -4.45 -1.50
N ASP A 73 20.29 -3.54 -2.19
CA ASP A 73 19.70 -2.67 -3.20
C ASP A 73 19.07 -3.48 -4.35
N GLU A 74 19.59 -4.67 -4.66
CA GLU A 74 19.01 -5.54 -5.68
C GLU A 74 17.62 -6.03 -5.26
N GLN A 75 17.43 -6.32 -3.98
CA GLN A 75 16.13 -6.72 -3.44
C GLN A 75 15.15 -5.54 -3.40
N GLN A 76 15.63 -4.32 -3.14
CA GLN A 76 14.79 -3.11 -3.26
C GLN A 76 14.31 -2.93 -4.69
N GLN A 77 15.21 -3.05 -5.67
CA GLN A 77 14.84 -3.01 -7.09
C GLN A 77 13.92 -4.17 -7.50
N ALA A 78 14.10 -5.36 -6.89
CA ALA A 78 13.19 -6.48 -7.10
C ALA A 78 11.77 -6.17 -6.63
N PHE A 79 11.61 -5.47 -5.49
CA PHE A 79 10.31 -5.01 -5.03
C PHE A 79 9.69 -3.97 -5.97
N GLY A 80 10.49 -3.04 -6.51
CA GLY A 80 10.04 -2.09 -7.53
C GLY A 80 9.50 -2.80 -8.79
N ARG A 81 10.20 -3.81 -9.29
CA ARG A 81 9.72 -4.64 -10.42
C ARG A 81 8.45 -5.41 -10.08
N TYR A 82 8.39 -5.99 -8.88
CA TYR A 82 7.18 -6.65 -8.38
C TYR A 82 5.96 -5.72 -8.43
N LEU A 83 6.11 -4.47 -7.97
CA LEU A 83 5.04 -3.48 -8.04
C LEU A 83 4.63 -3.14 -9.49
N SER A 84 5.58 -3.11 -10.43
CA SER A 84 5.28 -2.88 -11.85
C SER A 84 4.37 -3.96 -12.45
N ASP A 85 4.43 -5.18 -11.91
CA ASP A 85 3.55 -6.29 -12.33
C ASP A 85 2.19 -6.29 -11.60
N HIS A 86 2.08 -5.61 -10.45
CA HIS A 86 0.91 -5.66 -9.57
C HIS A 86 0.14 -4.35 -9.45
N PHE A 87 0.61 -3.29 -10.12
CA PHE A 87 -0.05 -2.00 -10.20
C PHE A 87 -0.14 -1.53 -11.64
N GLN A 88 -1.34 -1.18 -12.10
CA GLN A 88 -1.57 -0.72 -13.46
C GLN A 88 -2.54 0.47 -13.47
N ILE A 89 -2.30 1.38 -14.39
CA ILE A 89 -3.24 2.43 -14.79
C ILE A 89 -3.71 2.10 -16.20
N ILE A 90 -5.03 2.07 -16.39
CA ILE A 90 -5.67 1.67 -17.63
C ILE A 90 -6.54 2.85 -18.09
N ASP A 91 -6.41 3.26 -19.35
CA ASP A 91 -7.18 4.36 -19.92
C ASP A 91 -8.63 3.94 -20.24
N GLU A 92 -9.43 4.88 -20.75
CA GLU A 92 -10.83 4.65 -21.16
C GLU A 92 -10.98 3.71 -22.36
N HIS A 93 -9.89 3.42 -23.08
CA HIS A 93 -9.84 2.47 -24.20
C HIS A 93 -9.38 1.08 -23.79
N GLU A 94 -9.38 0.82 -22.46
CA GLU A 94 -8.91 -0.44 -21.86
C GLU A 94 -7.42 -0.74 -22.13
N LYS A 95 -6.63 0.29 -22.43
CA LYS A 95 -5.19 0.16 -22.66
C LYS A 95 -4.40 0.50 -21.40
N ALA A 96 -3.54 -0.41 -20.96
CA ALA A 96 -2.62 -0.15 -19.87
C ALA A 96 -1.58 0.91 -20.28
N LEU A 97 -1.39 1.91 -19.43
CA LEU A 97 -0.35 2.91 -19.60
C LEU A 97 1.03 2.32 -19.25
N PRO A 98 2.08 2.65 -20.01
CA PRO A 98 3.41 2.08 -19.81
C PRO A 98 4.11 2.76 -18.62
N LEU A 99 3.81 2.29 -17.38
CA LEU A 99 4.49 2.76 -16.18
C LEU A 99 5.96 2.32 -16.18
N SER A 100 6.85 3.29 -16.13
CA SER A 100 8.30 3.08 -16.04
C SER A 100 8.75 3.22 -14.59
N LEU A 101 9.52 2.25 -14.09
CA LEU A 101 10.15 2.35 -12.76
C LEU A 101 11.24 3.42 -12.79
N VAL A 102 11.08 4.46 -11.98
CA VAL A 102 12.03 5.58 -11.85
C VAL A 102 13.07 5.29 -10.78
N GLY A 103 12.64 4.75 -9.65
CA GLY A 103 13.53 4.46 -8.55
C GLY A 103 12.84 3.80 -7.36
N VAL A 104 13.68 3.34 -6.45
CA VAL A 104 13.27 2.75 -5.17
C VAL A 104 14.17 3.31 -4.09
N GLU A 105 13.61 3.67 -2.93
CA GLU A 105 14.40 4.12 -1.78
C GLU A 105 13.81 3.62 -0.47
N LEU A 106 14.65 3.53 0.55
CA LEU A 106 14.23 3.28 1.93
C LEU A 106 14.28 4.59 2.72
N ASP A 107 13.20 4.89 3.43
CA ASP A 107 13.14 5.99 4.39
C ASP A 107 12.44 5.53 5.67
N GLY A 108 13.19 5.45 6.75
CA GLY A 108 12.73 4.90 8.01
C GLY A 108 12.24 3.45 7.86
N ASP A 109 10.99 3.21 8.25
CA ASP A 109 10.36 1.90 8.18
C ASP A 109 9.68 1.62 6.83
N PHE A 110 9.83 2.52 5.85
CA PHE A 110 9.13 2.44 4.59
C PHE A 110 10.06 2.22 3.41
N ILE A 111 9.55 1.47 2.43
CA ILE A 111 10.08 1.42 1.08
C ILE A 111 9.17 2.25 0.17
N TRP A 112 9.79 3.16 -0.55
CA TRP A 112 9.16 4.03 -1.52
C TRP A 112 9.53 3.56 -2.91
N VAL A 113 8.55 3.51 -3.80
CA VAL A 113 8.75 3.15 -5.21
C VAL A 113 8.12 4.22 -6.07
N TYR A 114 8.88 4.70 -7.03
CA TYR A 114 8.50 5.78 -7.94
C TYR A 114 8.35 5.23 -9.35
N GLN A 115 7.21 5.51 -9.96
CA GLN A 115 6.93 5.16 -11.34
C GLN A 115 6.40 6.39 -12.07
N GLU A 116 6.56 6.42 -13.39
CA GLU A 116 6.01 7.48 -14.22
C GLU A 116 5.52 6.95 -15.57
N THR A 117 4.59 7.67 -16.17
CA THR A 117 4.14 7.47 -17.54
C THR A 117 3.78 8.80 -18.18
N PRO A 118 3.98 9.01 -19.48
CA PRO A 118 3.43 10.16 -20.18
C PRO A 118 1.91 10.21 -20.06
N ILE A 119 1.34 11.41 -19.92
CA ILE A 119 -0.12 11.60 -20.00
C ILE A 119 -0.55 11.26 -21.43
N PRO A 120 -1.43 10.27 -21.64
CA PRO A 120 -1.94 9.99 -22.98
C PRO A 120 -3.01 11.03 -23.32
N GLY A 121 -2.81 11.85 -24.33
CA GLY A 121 -3.82 12.73 -24.92
C GLY A 121 -4.89 13.26 -23.96
N GLU A 122 -6.15 13.17 -24.37
CA GLU A 122 -7.30 13.50 -23.54
C GLU A 122 -7.72 12.27 -22.73
N LEU A 123 -7.92 12.44 -21.43
CA LEU A 123 -8.43 11.41 -20.51
C LEU A 123 -9.76 11.88 -19.92
N THR A 124 -10.73 10.98 -19.86
CA THR A 124 -12.02 11.19 -19.19
C THR A 124 -12.15 10.38 -17.91
N GLY A 125 -11.25 9.42 -17.73
CA GLY A 125 -11.20 8.58 -16.55
C GLY A 125 -10.07 7.56 -16.65
N LEU A 126 -9.75 6.96 -15.51
CA LEU A 126 -8.78 5.88 -15.40
C LEU A 126 -9.37 4.71 -14.64
N THR A 127 -8.98 3.52 -15.02
CA THR A 127 -9.16 2.33 -14.19
C THR A 127 -7.81 2.00 -13.55
N ILE A 128 -7.78 1.88 -12.23
CA ILE A 128 -6.59 1.47 -11.48
C ILE A 128 -6.76 0.01 -11.08
N SER A 129 -5.73 -0.79 -11.33
CA SER A 129 -5.59 -2.15 -10.82
C SER A 129 -4.46 -2.18 -9.81
N ASN A 130 -4.74 -2.70 -8.61
CA ASN A 130 -3.73 -2.81 -7.54
C ASN A 130 -3.93 -4.11 -6.77
N SER A 131 -3.06 -5.08 -7.03
CA SER A 131 -3.03 -6.37 -6.35
C SER A 131 -1.79 -6.55 -5.45
N ALA A 132 -0.99 -5.50 -5.27
CA ALA A 132 0.25 -5.55 -4.51
C ALA A 132 0.02 -6.08 -3.10
N LEU A 133 0.78 -7.09 -2.70
CA LEU A 133 0.76 -7.77 -1.39
C LEU A 133 -0.57 -8.41 -0.96
N LEU A 134 -1.62 -8.37 -1.78
CA LEU A 134 -2.95 -8.87 -1.40
C LEU A 134 -3.00 -10.39 -1.23
N ASP A 135 -2.12 -11.11 -1.91
CA ASP A 135 -2.01 -12.57 -1.78
C ASP A 135 -1.05 -12.98 -0.66
N GLU A 136 -0.04 -12.16 -0.37
CA GLU A 136 1.01 -12.44 0.59
C GLU A 136 0.62 -12.06 2.02
N ILE A 137 -0.21 -11.02 2.18
CA ILE A 137 -0.58 -10.47 3.49
C ILE A 137 -2.09 -10.59 3.71
N PRO A 138 -2.53 -11.51 4.59
CA PRO A 138 -3.95 -11.66 4.91
C PRO A 138 -4.56 -10.37 5.48
N GLY A 139 -5.65 -9.91 4.86
CA GLY A 139 -6.36 -8.70 5.33
C GLY A 139 -5.76 -7.38 4.85
N GLN A 140 -4.74 -7.42 3.99
CA GLN A 140 -4.19 -6.23 3.34
C GLN A 140 -5.27 -5.41 2.64
N VAL A 141 -5.21 -4.09 2.83
CA VAL A 141 -5.98 -3.09 2.08
C VAL A 141 -5.00 -2.06 1.52
N ASN A 142 -5.01 -1.91 0.21
CA ASN A 142 -4.22 -0.88 -0.45
C ASN A 142 -5.09 0.35 -0.68
N THR A 143 -4.55 1.51 -0.38
CA THR A 143 -5.20 2.81 -0.64
C THR A 143 -4.48 3.49 -1.79
N VAL A 144 -5.24 4.00 -2.76
CA VAL A 144 -4.71 4.81 -3.85
C VAL A 144 -5.39 6.16 -3.82
N ASN A 145 -4.61 7.20 -3.69
CA ASN A 145 -5.02 8.58 -3.80
C ASN A 145 -4.76 9.06 -5.22
N VAL A 146 -5.77 9.56 -5.90
CA VAL A 146 -5.65 10.18 -7.22
C VAL A 146 -5.79 11.69 -7.04
N GLU A 147 -4.70 12.41 -7.29
CA GLU A 147 -4.59 13.85 -7.15
C GLU A 147 -4.67 14.52 -8.52
N CYS A 148 -5.69 15.35 -8.71
CA CYS A 148 -5.93 16.07 -9.94
C CYS A 148 -6.32 17.53 -9.61
N ALA A 149 -5.44 18.48 -9.83
CA ALA A 149 -5.63 19.85 -9.40
C ALA A 149 -5.91 19.95 -7.89
N ASP A 150 -7.07 20.52 -7.52
CA ASP A 150 -7.52 20.64 -6.14
C ASP A 150 -8.39 19.42 -5.70
N ASP A 151 -8.65 18.48 -6.61
CA ASP A 151 -9.47 17.30 -6.33
C ASP A 151 -8.60 16.11 -5.89
N LEU A 152 -9.10 15.41 -4.88
CA LEU A 152 -8.51 14.19 -4.35
C LEU A 152 -9.57 13.11 -4.30
N GLU A 153 -9.38 12.03 -5.03
CA GLU A 153 -10.21 10.82 -4.92
C GLU A 153 -9.41 9.68 -4.29
N THR A 154 -10.00 9.01 -3.30
CA THR A 154 -9.37 7.91 -2.59
C THR A 154 -10.05 6.59 -2.91
N LEU A 155 -9.30 5.65 -3.46
CA LEU A 155 -9.73 4.31 -3.81
C LEU A 155 -9.15 3.28 -2.84
N GLN A 156 -9.90 2.21 -2.57
CA GLN A 156 -9.43 1.11 -1.74
C GLN A 156 -9.49 -0.21 -2.49
N PHE A 157 -8.43 -1.00 -2.35
CA PHE A 157 -8.27 -2.30 -3.01
C PHE A 157 -8.05 -3.38 -1.97
N SER A 158 -8.63 -4.53 -2.21
CA SER A 158 -8.52 -5.71 -1.37
C SER A 158 -8.51 -6.97 -2.23
N LYS A 159 -8.23 -8.13 -1.64
CA LYS A 159 -8.29 -9.41 -2.36
C LYS A 159 -9.63 -9.66 -3.10
N LYS A 160 -10.73 -9.03 -2.64
CA LYS A 160 -12.05 -9.15 -3.25
C LYS A 160 -12.32 -8.12 -4.35
N SER A 161 -11.57 -7.03 -4.38
CA SER A 161 -11.74 -5.93 -5.33
C SER A 161 -10.38 -5.32 -5.64
N THR A 162 -9.77 -5.75 -6.74
CA THR A 162 -8.42 -5.34 -7.17
C THR A 162 -8.44 -4.24 -8.22
N THR A 163 -9.63 -3.83 -8.68
CA THR A 163 -9.78 -2.78 -9.71
C THR A 163 -10.82 -1.76 -9.27
N ALA A 164 -10.59 -0.50 -9.60
CA ALA A 164 -11.53 0.60 -9.38
C ALA A 164 -11.37 1.65 -10.47
N ARG A 165 -12.48 2.31 -10.83
CA ARG A 165 -12.50 3.39 -11.82
C ARG A 165 -12.62 4.73 -11.11
N VAL A 166 -11.90 5.72 -11.61
CA VAL A 166 -12.00 7.14 -11.24
C VAL A 166 -12.27 7.97 -12.48
N GLU A 167 -13.24 8.89 -12.40
CA GLU A 167 -13.49 9.89 -13.43
C GLU A 167 -12.56 11.08 -13.22
N ILE A 168 -11.98 11.60 -14.30
CA ILE A 168 -10.98 12.67 -14.23
C ILE A 168 -11.43 13.82 -15.13
N ASP A 169 -11.52 15.01 -14.56
CA ASP A 169 -11.58 16.23 -15.37
C ASP A 169 -10.16 16.63 -15.81
N PHE A 170 -9.73 16.07 -16.92
CA PHE A 170 -8.40 16.34 -17.46
C PHE A 170 -8.15 17.82 -17.73
N ILE A 171 -9.18 18.60 -18.06
CA ILE A 171 -9.05 20.04 -18.28
C ILE A 171 -8.68 20.73 -16.95
N ALA A 172 -9.28 20.31 -15.84
CA ALA A 172 -8.94 20.81 -14.52
C ALA A 172 -7.51 20.39 -14.13
N CYS A 173 -7.15 19.10 -14.31
CA CYS A 173 -5.81 18.59 -14.04
C CYS A 173 -4.72 19.35 -14.80
N SER A 174 -4.97 19.71 -16.07
CA SER A 174 -3.99 20.37 -16.93
C SER A 174 -3.77 21.84 -16.62
N LYS A 175 -4.70 22.47 -15.87
CA LYS A 175 -4.64 23.90 -15.48
C LYS A 175 -3.99 24.12 -14.11
N ALA A 176 -3.84 23.09 -13.31
CA ALA A 176 -3.17 23.19 -12.01
C ALA A 176 -1.68 23.48 -12.22
N SER A 177 -1.35 24.76 -12.26
CA SER A 177 0.04 25.22 -12.09
C SER A 177 0.28 25.49 -10.61
N PRO A 178 1.45 25.13 -10.09
CA PRO A 178 1.85 25.51 -8.74
C PRO A 178 2.02 27.01 -8.59
#